data_e2d6602b011cf454d072351a29c099cc
#
_entry.id   e2d6602b011cf454d072351a29c099cc
#
_cell.length_a   1.000
_cell.length_b   1.000
_cell.length_c   1.000
_cell.angle_alpha   90.00
_cell.angle_beta   90.00
_cell.angle_gamma   90.00
#
_symmetry.space_group_name_H-M   'P 1'
#
loop_
_entity.id
_entity.type
_entity.pdbx_description
1 polymer ?
#
loop_
_entity_poly.entity_id
_entity_poly.type
_entity_poly.pdbx_seq_one_letter_code
_entity_poly.pdbx_strand_id
1 'polypeptide(L)'
;MVEAAGREKPIRVTGAEAKRVKREALGVPDRIRHQQRVAVPMQRRTPEADTRQRVYRYRCYPTAAQAEQLVKTFGACRWTYNEGLALRDKAWREHRVALGFAESCRALTGWRNAEGTRWLQEVSSTVLQQALRHLDAAFGRFFKGSGRQPKIKRKGRSRDSATYVRTGFRWVEDPERPGTGLIALAKQSGPLRIRWSRPLPAGERPVKLTVSRDRAGRFFVSVLVEERIEPLPPVFLQDAGAPKAVGLDLGLAALDDGEKVDHPRLLKKYGARLAGLQRNLHRKDRGSRIRDKARQEIARLYALIADVRRDALDQLTTRLVRENQVLVVEDLAVASLVRSPRGKGRRRKAGLNRAILDASWGTLLRQLQYKCAWYGRTLVVVGRFFPSTRRCSGCGATGPKLDLSVRGWSCDGCGAVHDRDVNAARNLRDEGMRLYELVAAALPPGRAMPSLIRASEMPDVVLAV
;
A
#
# COMPACT_ATOMS: atom_id res chain seq x y z
N MET A 1 27.72 -17.31 -5.83
CA MET A 1 27.37 -17.92 -4.52
C MET A 1 27.44 -16.80 -3.48
N VAL A 2 26.33 -16.36 -2.95
CA VAL A 2 26.25 -15.44 -1.81
C VAL A 2 25.57 -16.25 -0.72
N GLU A 3 26.42 -16.69 0.23
CA GLU A 3 26.04 -17.48 1.38
C GLU A 3 24.91 -16.79 2.17
N ALA A 4 23.93 -17.58 2.54
CA ALA A 4 22.88 -17.22 3.47
C ALA A 4 23.51 -16.94 4.84
N ALA A 5 23.74 -15.66 5.16
CA ALA A 5 24.10 -15.24 6.49
C ALA A 5 22.97 -15.66 7.45
N GLY A 6 23.25 -16.67 8.26
CA GLY A 6 22.34 -17.26 9.23
C GLY A 6 21.73 -16.20 10.12
N ARG A 7 20.50 -16.43 10.55
CA ARG A 7 19.77 -15.65 11.54
C ARG A 7 20.37 -15.91 12.94
N GLU A 8 21.59 -15.45 13.18
CA GLU A 8 22.17 -15.48 14.53
C GLU A 8 21.38 -14.50 15.42
N LYS A 9 20.90 -15.01 16.54
CA LYS A 9 20.23 -14.21 17.56
C LYS A 9 21.25 -13.27 18.21
N PRO A 10 20.85 -12.01 18.55
CA PRO A 10 21.75 -11.08 19.24
C PRO A 10 22.20 -11.69 20.57
N ILE A 11 23.48 -11.56 20.89
CA ILE A 11 24.02 -11.91 22.20
C ILE A 11 23.30 -11.03 23.23
N ARG A 12 22.65 -11.65 24.20
CA ARG A 12 22.02 -10.93 25.31
C ARG A 12 23.13 -10.44 26.27
N VAL A 13 23.67 -9.27 25.97
CA VAL A 13 24.54 -8.55 26.91
C VAL A 13 23.62 -7.87 27.92
N THR A 14 23.74 -8.20 29.20
CA THR A 14 22.86 -7.70 30.25
C THR A 14 23.47 -6.50 31.00
N GLY A 15 22.62 -5.58 31.43
CA GLY A 15 22.97 -4.55 32.40
C GLY A 15 23.93 -3.44 31.95
N ALA A 16 24.97 -3.19 32.75
CA ALA A 16 25.92 -2.09 32.58
C ALA A 16 26.76 -2.18 31.30
N GLU A 17 27.13 -3.40 30.90
CA GLU A 17 27.93 -3.68 29.72
C GLU A 17 27.19 -3.39 28.42
N ALA A 18 25.91 -3.74 28.32
CA ALA A 18 25.05 -3.36 27.18
C ALA A 18 24.92 -1.83 27.06
N LYS A 19 24.88 -1.12 28.19
CA LYS A 19 24.86 0.35 28.22
C LYS A 19 26.20 0.93 27.75
N ARG A 20 27.33 0.34 28.12
CA ARG A 20 28.68 0.76 27.72
C ARG A 20 28.87 0.59 26.22
N VAL A 21 28.63 -0.60 25.69
CA VAL A 21 28.77 -0.92 24.26
C VAL A 21 27.84 -0.05 23.39
N LYS A 22 26.62 0.20 23.84
CA LYS A 22 25.70 1.12 23.16
C LYS A 22 26.21 2.57 23.15
N ARG A 23 26.92 3.02 24.18
CA ARG A 23 27.54 4.34 24.24
C ARG A 23 28.74 4.46 23.29
N GLU A 24 29.62 3.45 23.28
CA GLU A 24 30.73 3.38 22.35
C GLU A 24 30.26 3.42 20.90
N ALA A 25 29.27 2.61 20.55
CA ALA A 25 28.68 2.59 19.22
C ALA A 25 28.03 3.93 18.82
N LEU A 26 27.63 4.76 19.78
CA LEU A 26 27.03 6.08 19.55
C LEU A 26 28.06 7.22 19.56
N GLY A 27 29.34 6.95 19.90
CA GLY A 27 30.38 7.98 20.07
C GLY A 27 30.03 9.03 21.13
N VAL A 28 29.28 8.67 22.19
CA VAL A 28 28.85 9.61 23.24
C VAL A 28 29.87 9.58 24.37
N PRO A 29 30.52 10.73 24.73
CA PRO A 29 31.44 10.79 25.84
C PRO A 29 30.76 10.50 27.17
N ASP A 30 31.54 10.00 28.14
CA ASP A 30 31.05 9.43 29.42
C ASP A 30 30.38 10.44 30.40
N ARG A 31 30.39 11.73 30.09
CA ARG A 31 29.88 12.77 30.99
C ARG A 31 28.66 13.50 30.42
N ILE A 32 27.47 12.85 30.51
CA ILE A 32 26.21 13.59 30.61
C ILE A 32 25.36 12.87 31.69
N ARG A 33 25.35 13.41 32.90
CA ARG A 33 24.33 13.10 33.89
C ARG A 33 23.00 13.61 33.37
N HIS A 34 22.22 12.73 32.75
CA HIS A 34 20.81 12.99 32.49
C HIS A 34 20.06 12.86 33.82
N GLN A 35 19.56 13.99 34.32
CA GLN A 35 18.39 13.93 35.20
C GLN A 35 17.33 13.06 34.49
N GLN A 36 16.98 11.95 35.12
CA GLN A 36 15.91 11.11 34.68
C GLN A 36 14.62 11.94 34.76
N ARG A 37 14.22 12.58 33.67
CA ARG A 37 12.82 12.94 33.48
C ARG A 37 12.08 11.60 33.41
N VAL A 38 11.36 11.28 34.45
CA VAL A 38 10.37 10.20 34.46
C VAL A 38 9.47 10.47 33.26
N ALA A 39 9.59 9.65 32.25
CA ALA A 39 8.68 9.68 31.12
C ALA A 39 7.33 9.23 31.68
N VAL A 40 6.43 10.18 31.90
CA VAL A 40 5.03 9.86 32.14
C VAL A 40 4.61 9.00 30.97
N PRO A 41 4.15 7.77 31.19
CA PRO A 41 3.68 6.92 30.10
C PRO A 41 2.52 7.68 29.46
N MET A 42 2.71 8.17 28.23
CA MET A 42 1.58 8.64 27.43
C MET A 42 0.66 7.43 27.31
N GLN A 43 -0.44 7.45 28.06
CA GLN A 43 -1.50 6.48 27.91
C GLN A 43 -1.83 6.41 26.43
N ARG A 44 -1.46 5.32 25.79
CA ARG A 44 -2.00 5.00 24.47
C ARG A 44 -3.49 4.85 24.73
N ARG A 45 -4.29 5.83 24.26
CA ARG A 45 -5.70 5.57 24.09
C ARG A 45 -5.77 4.31 23.24
N THR A 46 -6.24 3.22 23.82
CA THR A 46 -6.71 2.08 23.07
C THR A 46 -7.75 2.64 22.12
N PRO A 47 -7.60 2.49 20.80
CA PRO A 47 -8.66 2.91 19.88
C PRO A 47 -9.95 2.22 20.36
N GLU A 48 -11.02 2.95 20.48
CA GLU A 48 -12.34 2.34 20.62
C GLU A 48 -12.48 1.31 19.50
N ALA A 49 -13.08 0.15 19.78
CA ALA A 49 -13.10 -1.01 18.89
C ALA A 49 -13.57 -0.69 17.45
N ASP A 50 -14.33 0.40 17.28
CA ASP A 50 -14.90 0.86 16.02
C ASP A 50 -14.11 1.98 15.33
N THR A 51 -13.04 2.52 15.96
CA THR A 51 -12.27 3.62 15.38
C THR A 51 -11.17 3.09 14.46
N ARG A 52 -11.13 3.54 13.24
CA ARG A 52 -10.15 3.14 12.23
C ARG A 52 -9.32 4.32 11.74
N GLN A 53 -8.07 4.06 11.44
CA GLN A 53 -7.18 5.05 10.84
C GLN A 53 -7.38 5.08 9.33
N ARG A 54 -7.77 6.23 8.79
CA ARG A 54 -7.94 6.46 7.36
C ARG A 54 -7.07 7.59 6.86
N VAL A 55 -6.56 7.44 5.64
CA VAL A 55 -5.69 8.43 5.00
C VAL A 55 -6.44 9.12 3.86
N TYR A 56 -6.59 10.42 3.99
CA TYR A 56 -7.13 11.31 2.97
C TYR A 56 -6.00 11.98 2.22
N ARG A 57 -5.93 11.83 0.90
CA ARG A 57 -4.86 12.39 0.09
C ARG A 57 -5.36 13.50 -0.80
N TYR A 58 -4.76 14.68 -0.66
CA TYR A 58 -5.12 15.88 -1.38
C TYR A 58 -3.96 16.40 -2.22
N ARG A 59 -4.27 17.08 -3.31
CA ARG A 59 -3.32 17.86 -4.10
C ARG A 59 -3.00 19.13 -3.33
N CYS A 60 -1.72 19.52 -3.25
CA CYS A 60 -1.32 20.82 -2.72
C CYS A 60 -0.42 21.57 -3.70
N TYR A 61 -0.46 22.89 -3.58
CA TYR A 61 0.21 23.83 -4.48
C TYR A 61 1.09 24.76 -3.64
N PRO A 62 2.27 24.31 -3.21
CA PRO A 62 3.20 25.16 -2.47
C PRO A 62 3.69 26.31 -3.35
N THR A 63 3.97 27.48 -2.75
CA THR A 63 4.69 28.55 -3.40
C THR A 63 6.12 28.10 -3.74
N ALA A 64 6.87 28.89 -4.54
CA ALA A 64 8.25 28.55 -4.90
C ALA A 64 9.13 28.37 -3.64
N ALA A 65 9.04 29.28 -2.67
CA ALA A 65 9.78 29.21 -1.41
C ALA A 65 9.37 27.98 -0.57
N GLN A 66 8.06 27.70 -0.46
CA GLN A 66 7.56 26.51 0.22
C GLN A 66 8.02 25.21 -0.45
N ALA A 67 8.01 25.18 -1.79
CA ALA A 67 8.46 24.02 -2.55
C ALA A 67 9.96 23.76 -2.34
N GLU A 68 10.79 24.79 -2.32
CA GLU A 68 12.22 24.70 -2.03
C GLU A 68 12.46 24.15 -0.63
N GLN A 69 11.81 24.71 0.38
CA GLN A 69 11.93 24.24 1.77
C GLN A 69 11.43 22.80 1.95
N LEU A 70 10.37 22.39 1.25
CA LEU A 70 9.93 21.00 1.23
C LEU A 70 10.98 20.08 0.60
N VAL A 71 11.65 20.50 -0.46
CA VAL A 71 12.71 19.71 -1.12
C VAL A 71 13.91 19.55 -0.18
N LYS A 72 14.32 20.63 0.54
CA LYS A 72 15.34 20.57 1.60
C LYS A 72 14.92 19.58 2.68
N THR A 73 13.67 19.65 3.14
CA THR A 73 13.09 18.73 4.15
C THR A 73 13.13 17.27 3.68
N PHE A 74 12.77 16.97 2.43
CA PHE A 74 12.87 15.61 1.89
C PHE A 74 14.33 15.12 1.81
N GLY A 75 15.26 16.02 1.50
CA GLY A 75 16.69 15.74 1.51
C GLY A 75 17.16 15.36 2.91
N ALA A 76 16.81 16.16 3.91
CA ALA A 76 17.14 15.93 5.31
C ALA A 76 16.55 14.62 5.85
N CYS A 77 15.29 14.32 5.55
CA CYS A 77 14.66 13.03 5.91
C CYS A 77 15.40 11.83 5.30
N ARG A 78 15.85 11.96 4.05
CA ARG A 78 16.57 10.90 3.35
C ARG A 78 17.95 10.70 3.96
N TRP A 79 18.68 11.78 4.22
CA TRP A 79 19.97 11.76 4.85
C TRP A 79 19.87 11.13 6.25
N THR A 80 18.99 11.63 7.12
CA THR A 80 18.76 11.11 8.47
C THR A 80 18.42 9.61 8.47
N TYR A 81 17.58 9.16 7.52
CA TYR A 81 17.26 7.73 7.37
C TYR A 81 18.52 6.92 7.01
N ASN A 82 19.37 7.42 6.12
CA ASN A 82 20.56 6.73 5.65
C ASN A 82 21.64 6.68 6.74
N GLU A 83 21.85 7.77 7.47
CA GLU A 83 22.76 7.81 8.62
C GLU A 83 22.29 6.88 9.74
N GLY A 84 20.97 6.88 10.03
CA GLY A 84 20.41 5.93 10.98
C GLY A 84 20.58 4.49 10.56
N LEU A 85 20.49 4.19 9.25
CA LEU A 85 20.77 2.86 8.72
C LEU A 85 22.25 2.50 8.86
N ALA A 86 23.16 3.41 8.46
CA ALA A 86 24.60 3.20 8.57
C ALA A 86 25.05 3.00 10.03
N LEU A 87 24.52 3.80 10.95
CA LEU A 87 24.77 3.67 12.38
C LEU A 87 24.36 2.28 12.92
N ARG A 88 23.16 1.81 12.55
CA ARG A 88 22.68 0.49 12.99
C ARG A 88 23.47 -0.65 12.38
N ASP A 89 23.82 -0.54 11.10
CA ASP A 89 24.64 -1.53 10.41
C ASP A 89 26.07 -1.58 11.00
N LYS A 90 26.67 -0.43 11.34
CA LYS A 90 27.95 -0.34 11.99
C LYS A 90 27.93 -0.99 13.37
N ALA A 91 26.98 -0.61 14.22
CA ALA A 91 26.83 -1.15 15.58
C ALA A 91 26.67 -2.69 15.57
N TRP A 92 25.93 -3.20 14.59
CA TRP A 92 25.77 -4.65 14.45
C TRP A 92 27.04 -5.35 13.98
N ARG A 93 27.75 -4.79 12.99
CA ARG A 93 28.97 -5.42 12.46
C ARG A 93 30.13 -5.42 13.45
N GLU A 94 30.35 -4.30 14.13
CA GLU A 94 31.49 -4.09 15.02
C GLU A 94 31.26 -4.64 16.42
N HIS A 95 30.02 -4.50 16.93
CA HIS A 95 29.73 -4.79 18.33
C HIS A 95 28.61 -5.81 18.55
N ARG A 96 28.01 -6.37 17.48
CA ARG A 96 26.82 -7.25 17.54
C ARG A 96 25.66 -6.68 18.37
N VAL A 97 25.55 -5.36 18.43
CA VAL A 97 24.53 -4.63 19.21
C VAL A 97 23.43 -4.12 18.31
N ALA A 98 22.18 -4.45 18.66
CA ALA A 98 21.00 -3.90 17.98
C ALA A 98 20.63 -2.53 18.56
N LEU A 99 20.71 -1.48 17.73
CA LEU A 99 20.23 -0.14 18.09
C LEU A 99 18.76 0.02 17.67
N GLY A 100 17.97 0.59 18.58
CA GLY A 100 16.56 0.88 18.34
C GLY A 100 16.30 2.34 17.93
N PHE A 101 15.02 2.72 18.02
CA PHE A 101 14.57 4.07 17.71
C PHE A 101 15.15 5.12 18.67
N ALA A 102 15.19 4.82 19.97
CA ALA A 102 15.67 5.76 20.98
C ALA A 102 17.15 6.13 20.81
N GLU A 103 17.99 5.12 20.57
CA GLU A 103 19.42 5.33 20.30
C GLU A 103 19.64 6.14 19.02
N SER A 104 18.88 5.85 17.97
CA SER A 104 18.94 6.61 16.72
C SER A 104 18.51 8.07 16.91
N CYS A 105 17.55 8.35 17.80
CA CYS A 105 17.16 9.73 18.15
C CYS A 105 18.23 10.46 18.96
N ARG A 106 18.98 9.77 19.84
CA ARG A 106 20.12 10.37 20.54
C ARG A 106 21.23 10.78 19.54
N ALA A 107 21.54 9.89 18.60
CA ALA A 107 22.49 10.20 17.52
C ALA A 107 22.04 11.41 16.69
N LEU A 108 20.74 11.52 16.38
CA LEU A 108 20.18 12.67 15.66
C LEU A 108 20.45 14.00 16.38
N THR A 109 20.40 14.03 17.70
CA THR A 109 20.74 15.24 18.47
C THR A 109 22.19 15.65 18.23
N GLY A 110 23.12 14.69 18.27
CA GLY A 110 24.52 14.92 17.94
C GLY A 110 24.70 15.42 16.49
N TRP A 111 24.07 14.77 15.52
CA TRP A 111 24.16 15.19 14.11
C TRP A 111 23.65 16.60 13.88
N ARG A 112 22.57 17.02 14.56
CA ARG A 112 22.04 18.39 14.41
C ARG A 112 22.97 19.47 14.98
N ASN A 113 23.82 19.13 15.94
CA ASN A 113 24.74 20.06 16.60
C ASN A 113 26.13 20.01 15.97
N ALA A 114 26.46 18.99 15.20
CA ALA A 114 27.75 18.90 14.53
C ALA A 114 27.89 19.95 13.41
N GLU A 115 29.05 20.54 13.28
CA GLU A 115 29.31 21.66 12.38
C GLU A 115 28.99 21.33 10.91
N GLY A 116 29.44 20.18 10.42
CA GLY A 116 29.20 19.72 9.03
C GLY A 116 27.74 19.38 8.70
N THR A 117 26.85 19.29 9.70
CA THR A 117 25.44 18.90 9.53
C THR A 117 24.46 19.87 10.19
N ARG A 118 24.89 21.07 10.55
CA ARG A 118 24.05 22.16 11.11
C ARG A 118 22.84 22.50 10.24
N TRP A 119 22.93 22.30 8.92
CA TRP A 119 21.82 22.50 7.99
C TRP A 119 20.57 21.64 8.34
N LEU A 120 20.71 20.58 9.13
CA LEU A 120 19.58 19.83 9.68
C LEU A 120 18.70 20.66 10.62
N GLN A 121 19.21 21.78 11.15
CA GLN A 121 18.44 22.70 12.01
C GLN A 121 17.44 23.55 11.21
N GLU A 122 17.63 23.68 9.89
CA GLU A 122 16.67 24.33 8.99
C GLU A 122 15.37 23.55 8.88
N VAL A 123 15.39 22.29 9.29
CA VAL A 123 14.26 21.36 9.20
C VAL A 123 13.74 21.01 10.61
N SER A 124 12.43 20.82 10.72
CA SER A 124 11.81 20.40 11.98
C SER A 124 12.39 19.08 12.49
N SER A 125 12.82 19.05 13.76
CA SER A 125 13.36 17.85 14.40
C SER A 125 12.35 16.69 14.43
N THR A 126 11.05 17.00 14.58
CA THR A 126 9.99 15.99 14.61
C THR A 126 9.90 15.21 13.29
N VAL A 127 10.15 15.88 12.16
CA VAL A 127 10.13 15.26 10.83
C VAL A 127 11.33 14.32 10.66
N LEU A 128 12.50 14.70 11.18
CA LEU A 128 13.71 13.87 11.16
C LEU A 128 13.53 12.63 12.07
N GLN A 129 12.95 12.80 13.25
CA GLN A 129 12.59 11.67 14.12
C GLN A 129 11.61 10.71 13.42
N GLN A 130 10.65 11.23 12.64
CA GLN A 130 9.74 10.36 11.87
C GLN A 130 10.47 9.57 10.76
N ALA A 131 11.55 10.13 10.19
CA ALA A 131 12.40 9.38 9.25
C ALA A 131 13.07 8.17 9.93
N LEU A 132 13.56 8.33 11.16
CA LEU A 132 14.12 7.25 11.98
C LEU A 132 13.05 6.24 12.43
N ARG A 133 11.83 6.70 12.74
CA ARG A 133 10.71 5.81 13.05
C ARG A 133 10.31 4.94 11.86
N HIS A 134 10.40 5.50 10.64
CA HIS A 134 10.18 4.71 9.42
C HIS A 134 11.27 3.66 9.19
N LEU A 135 12.52 3.96 9.55
CA LEU A 135 13.62 2.99 9.53
C LEU A 135 13.37 1.87 10.54
N ASP A 136 12.99 2.23 11.76
CA ASP A 136 12.68 1.29 12.83
C ASP A 136 11.55 0.33 12.44
N ALA A 137 10.46 0.88 11.89
CA ALA A 137 9.36 0.07 11.36
C ALA A 137 9.78 -0.83 10.18
N ALA A 138 10.77 -0.42 9.37
CA ALA A 138 11.29 -1.24 8.28
C ALA A 138 12.10 -2.43 8.81
N PHE A 139 12.94 -2.23 9.84
CA PHE A 139 13.62 -3.31 10.55
C PHE A 139 12.62 -4.25 11.25
N GLY A 140 11.58 -3.69 11.91
CA GLY A 140 10.55 -4.51 12.53
C GLY A 140 9.84 -5.45 11.54
N ARG A 141 9.55 -4.99 10.32
CA ARG A 141 9.00 -5.85 9.25
C ARG A 141 10.01 -6.90 8.76
N PHE A 142 11.28 -6.53 8.65
CA PHE A 142 12.34 -7.45 8.25
C PHE A 142 12.49 -8.60 9.25
N PHE A 143 12.59 -8.31 10.54
CA PHE A 143 12.72 -9.33 11.58
C PHE A 143 11.47 -10.22 11.74
N LYS A 144 10.28 -9.68 11.42
CA LYS A 144 9.04 -10.46 11.36
C LYS A 144 8.88 -11.30 10.08
N GLY A 145 9.84 -11.26 9.16
CA GLY A 145 9.76 -11.96 7.88
C GLY A 145 8.77 -11.35 6.88
N SER A 146 8.06 -10.26 7.23
CA SER A 146 7.06 -9.59 6.38
C SER A 146 7.65 -8.51 5.48
N GLY A 147 8.96 -8.30 5.49
CA GLY A 147 9.66 -7.30 4.68
C GLY A 147 11.09 -7.69 4.36
N ARG A 148 11.66 -7.00 3.36
CA ARG A 148 13.08 -7.14 3.02
C ARG A 148 13.94 -6.25 3.93
N GLN A 149 15.25 -6.57 4.02
CA GLN A 149 16.22 -5.73 4.71
C GLN A 149 16.14 -4.27 4.22
N PRO A 150 16.17 -3.28 5.13
CA PRO A 150 16.17 -1.86 4.78
C PRO A 150 17.35 -1.51 3.86
N LYS A 151 17.12 -0.65 2.87
CA LYS A 151 18.13 -0.21 1.91
C LYS A 151 18.28 1.29 1.92
N ILE A 152 19.46 1.78 1.51
CA ILE A 152 19.78 3.19 1.34
C ILE A 152 18.76 3.88 0.42
N LYS A 153 18.26 5.03 0.82
CA LYS A 153 17.39 5.89 0.02
C LYS A 153 18.24 6.79 -0.89
N ARG A 154 17.90 6.83 -2.19
CA ARG A 154 18.63 7.63 -3.19
C ARG A 154 17.73 8.72 -3.78
N LYS A 155 18.27 9.94 -4.00
CA LYS A 155 17.60 11.05 -4.68
C LYS A 155 17.10 10.57 -6.07
N GLY A 156 15.85 10.89 -6.42
CA GLY A 156 15.24 10.51 -7.70
C GLY A 156 14.81 9.03 -7.83
N ARG A 157 15.29 8.13 -6.96
CA ARG A 157 14.85 6.72 -6.91
C ARG A 157 13.87 6.47 -5.79
N SER A 158 14.14 6.98 -4.60
CA SER A 158 13.26 6.88 -3.45
C SER A 158 12.18 7.97 -3.50
N ARG A 159 11.06 7.70 -2.86
CA ARG A 159 9.95 8.67 -2.77
C ARG A 159 10.35 9.86 -1.90
N ASP A 160 10.17 11.07 -2.39
CA ASP A 160 10.32 12.29 -1.61
C ASP A 160 9.09 12.45 -0.72
N SER A 161 9.27 12.35 0.60
CA SER A 161 8.19 12.50 1.58
C SER A 161 8.72 12.88 2.95
N ALA A 162 7.93 13.66 3.68
CA ALA A 162 8.17 14.08 5.05
C ALA A 162 6.88 13.91 5.86
N THR A 163 7.01 13.31 7.05
CA THR A 163 5.87 13.05 7.93
C THR A 163 5.93 14.01 9.12
N TYR A 164 4.83 14.70 9.37
CA TYR A 164 4.64 15.63 10.47
C TYR A 164 3.64 15.03 11.46
N VAL A 165 3.99 15.02 12.73
CA VAL A 165 3.09 14.70 13.85
C VAL A 165 2.49 15.98 14.39
N ARG A 166 1.53 15.91 15.33
CA ARG A 166 0.78 17.06 15.87
C ARG A 166 1.65 18.26 16.26
N THR A 167 2.83 18.02 16.82
CA THR A 167 3.79 19.09 17.18
C THR A 167 4.51 19.72 15.97
N GLY A 168 4.39 19.13 14.79
CA GLY A 168 5.05 19.59 13.56
C GLY A 168 4.13 20.32 12.58
N PHE A 169 2.84 20.47 12.89
CA PHE A 169 1.89 21.22 12.07
C PHE A 169 0.78 21.85 12.90
N ARG A 170 0.17 22.88 12.35
CA ARG A 170 -1.03 23.54 12.88
C ARG A 170 -2.18 23.29 11.90
N TRP A 171 -3.31 22.85 12.41
CA TRP A 171 -4.56 22.73 11.71
C TRP A 171 -5.53 23.81 12.19
N VAL A 172 -6.11 24.54 11.27
CA VAL A 172 -7.18 25.50 11.54
C VAL A 172 -8.31 25.15 10.59
N GLU A 173 -9.40 24.64 11.15
CA GLU A 173 -10.59 24.26 10.40
C GLU A 173 -11.29 25.51 9.87
N ASP A 174 -11.86 25.39 8.66
CA ASP A 174 -12.68 26.43 8.04
C ASP A 174 -14.09 26.34 8.63
N PRO A 175 -14.58 27.34 9.35
CA PRO A 175 -15.89 27.29 9.99
C PRO A 175 -17.05 27.26 8.98
N GLU A 176 -16.86 27.82 7.78
CA GLU A 176 -17.88 27.83 6.73
C GLU A 176 -17.93 26.50 5.97
N ARG A 177 -16.84 25.72 5.99
CA ARG A 177 -16.72 24.43 5.31
C ARG A 177 -16.07 23.38 6.21
N PRO A 178 -16.83 22.81 7.15
CA PRO A 178 -16.33 21.79 8.08
C PRO A 178 -15.58 20.67 7.37
N GLY A 179 -14.51 20.19 7.99
CA GLY A 179 -13.62 19.17 7.40
C GLY A 179 -12.64 19.69 6.36
N THR A 180 -12.64 21.02 6.08
CA THR A 180 -11.61 21.69 5.30
C THR A 180 -10.89 22.74 6.15
N GLY A 181 -9.79 23.32 5.67
CA GLY A 181 -9.10 24.34 6.44
C GLY A 181 -7.65 24.59 6.02
N LEU A 182 -6.91 25.28 6.91
CA LEU A 182 -5.53 25.65 6.70
C LEU A 182 -4.58 24.69 7.40
N ILE A 183 -3.56 24.24 6.69
CA ILE A 183 -2.46 23.44 7.23
C ILE A 183 -1.16 24.25 7.14
N ALA A 184 -0.64 24.68 8.29
CA ALA A 184 0.68 25.27 8.39
C ALA A 184 1.68 24.24 8.94
N LEU A 185 2.80 24.07 8.27
CA LEU A 185 3.85 23.14 8.66
C LEU A 185 4.99 23.87 9.37
N ALA A 186 5.60 23.23 10.35
CA ALA A 186 6.78 23.75 11.02
C ALA A 186 7.93 24.02 10.01
N LYS A 187 8.58 25.16 10.15
CA LYS A 187 9.67 25.63 9.27
C LYS A 187 9.21 25.93 7.83
N GLN A 188 7.91 26.24 7.62
CA GLN A 188 7.37 26.73 6.34
C GLN A 188 6.89 28.18 6.50
N SER A 189 6.97 28.93 5.41
CA SER A 189 6.44 30.30 5.33
C SER A 189 4.93 30.27 5.05
N GLY A 190 4.12 30.15 6.10
CA GLY A 190 2.67 30.17 6.00
C GLY A 190 2.02 28.83 5.64
N PRO A 191 0.68 28.81 5.53
CA PRO A 191 -0.09 27.61 5.27
C PRO A 191 0.06 27.11 3.83
N LEU A 192 -0.08 25.79 3.64
CA LEU A 192 -0.09 25.18 2.32
C LEU A 192 -1.44 25.37 1.61
N ARG A 193 -1.41 25.76 0.35
CA ARG A 193 -2.61 25.80 -0.50
C ARG A 193 -2.99 24.38 -0.88
N ILE A 194 -4.12 23.87 -0.33
CA ILE A 194 -4.64 22.52 -0.55
C ILE A 194 -5.91 22.58 -1.38
N ARG A 195 -6.03 21.66 -2.36
CA ARG A 195 -7.28 21.42 -3.07
C ARG A 195 -8.09 20.37 -2.31
N TRP A 196 -9.04 20.82 -1.53
CA TRP A 196 -9.98 19.97 -0.82
C TRP A 196 -10.99 19.38 -1.81
N SER A 197 -10.69 18.19 -2.33
CA SER A 197 -11.59 17.48 -3.25
C SER A 197 -12.77 16.81 -2.53
N ARG A 198 -12.66 16.66 -1.23
CA ARG A 198 -13.70 16.20 -0.30
C ARG A 198 -13.33 16.72 1.11
N PRO A 199 -14.32 16.93 2.01
CA PRO A 199 -14.01 17.28 3.39
C PRO A 199 -13.39 16.08 4.13
N LEU A 200 -12.74 16.34 5.24
CA LEU A 200 -12.47 15.33 6.28
C LEU A 200 -13.80 15.01 6.99
N PRO A 201 -13.90 13.86 7.66
CA PRO A 201 -15.07 13.56 8.49
C PRO A 201 -15.31 14.67 9.53
N ALA A 202 -16.57 15.03 9.74
CA ALA A 202 -16.95 16.09 10.67
C ALA A 202 -16.46 15.78 12.10
N GLY A 203 -15.90 16.79 12.77
CA GLY A 203 -15.37 16.68 14.13
C GLY A 203 -14.00 16.00 14.24
N GLU A 204 -13.48 15.40 13.16
CA GLU A 204 -12.21 14.69 13.19
C GLU A 204 -11.04 15.62 12.91
N ARG A 205 -9.98 15.46 13.71
CA ARG A 205 -8.76 16.26 13.58
C ARG A 205 -7.61 15.45 12.98
N PRO A 206 -6.78 16.08 12.14
CA PRO A 206 -5.57 15.44 11.64
C PRO A 206 -4.66 14.93 12.77
N VAL A 207 -4.36 13.63 12.76
CA VAL A 207 -3.43 13.00 13.71
C VAL A 207 -2.00 13.10 13.21
N LYS A 208 -1.83 12.93 11.90
CA LYS A 208 -0.54 12.91 11.22
C LYS A 208 -0.68 13.40 9.79
N LEU A 209 0.29 14.14 9.33
CA LEU A 209 0.39 14.59 7.94
C LEU A 209 1.61 14.01 7.26
N THR A 210 1.46 13.62 5.99
CA THR A 210 2.61 13.28 5.16
C THR A 210 2.58 14.11 3.89
N VAL A 211 3.53 15.03 3.77
CA VAL A 211 3.75 15.77 2.53
C VAL A 211 4.66 14.95 1.64
N SER A 212 4.32 14.86 0.36
CA SER A 212 5.12 14.09 -0.61
C SER A 212 5.14 14.76 -1.97
N ARG A 213 6.24 14.53 -2.71
CA ARG A 213 6.37 14.92 -4.11
C ARG A 213 6.50 13.67 -4.97
N ASP A 214 5.73 13.60 -6.04
CA ASP A 214 5.84 12.51 -7.01
C ASP A 214 6.92 12.80 -8.07
N ARG A 215 7.17 11.83 -8.94
CA ARG A 215 8.15 11.98 -10.03
C ARG A 215 7.74 12.99 -11.10
N ALA A 216 6.46 13.30 -11.20
CA ALA A 216 5.93 14.36 -12.06
C ALA A 216 6.10 15.77 -11.46
N GLY A 217 6.69 15.89 -10.27
CA GLY A 217 6.88 17.13 -9.55
C GLY A 217 5.64 17.63 -8.80
N ARG A 218 4.58 16.83 -8.71
CA ARG A 218 3.34 17.19 -8.05
C ARG A 218 3.44 16.96 -6.54
N PHE A 219 2.95 17.92 -5.76
CA PHE A 219 2.92 17.82 -4.30
C PHE A 219 1.55 17.34 -3.81
N PHE A 220 1.58 16.54 -2.75
CA PHE A 220 0.39 16.00 -2.10
C PHE A 220 0.54 16.07 -0.58
N VAL A 221 -0.58 16.32 0.09
CA VAL A 221 -0.72 16.14 1.53
C VAL A 221 -1.59 14.91 1.76
N SER A 222 -1.09 13.97 2.53
CA SER A 222 -1.86 12.82 3.02
C SER A 222 -2.15 13.07 4.50
N VAL A 223 -3.40 13.21 4.83
CA VAL A 223 -3.92 13.49 6.18
C VAL A 223 -4.40 12.17 6.77
N LEU A 224 -3.82 11.76 7.88
CA LEU A 224 -4.29 10.64 8.69
C LEU A 224 -5.29 11.17 9.72
N VAL A 225 -6.49 10.63 9.70
CA VAL A 225 -7.52 10.85 10.72
C VAL A 225 -7.89 9.51 11.35
N GLU A 226 -8.39 9.56 12.56
CA GLU A 226 -9.07 8.45 13.22
C GLU A 226 -10.56 8.72 13.07
N GLU A 227 -11.27 7.84 12.41
CA GLU A 227 -12.70 7.99 12.17
C GLU A 227 -13.46 6.71 12.53
N ARG A 228 -14.69 6.88 12.97
CA ARG A 228 -15.63 5.78 13.11
C ARG A 228 -16.22 5.46 11.75
N ILE A 229 -15.99 4.24 11.26
CA ILE A 229 -16.55 3.78 9.99
C ILE A 229 -17.72 2.87 10.33
N GLU A 230 -18.91 3.32 10.01
CA GLU A 230 -20.11 2.51 10.16
C GLU A 230 -20.20 1.49 9.02
N PRO A 231 -20.42 0.20 9.33
CA PRO A 231 -20.72 -0.78 8.31
C PRO A 231 -21.94 -0.37 7.49
N LEU A 232 -21.92 -0.66 6.21
CA LEU A 232 -23.12 -0.48 5.37
C LEU A 232 -24.20 -1.49 5.77
N PRO A 233 -25.47 -1.19 5.57
CA PRO A 233 -26.56 -2.15 5.76
C PRO A 233 -26.27 -3.46 5.00
N PRO A 234 -26.62 -4.62 5.56
CA PRO A 234 -26.45 -5.89 4.87
C PRO A 234 -27.21 -5.94 3.54
N VAL A 235 -26.66 -6.67 2.57
CA VAL A 235 -27.27 -6.83 1.24
C VAL A 235 -27.67 -8.29 1.06
N PHE A 236 -28.98 -8.52 0.93
CA PHE A 236 -29.57 -9.85 0.71
C PHE A 236 -30.24 -9.94 -0.67
N LEU A 237 -30.44 -11.16 -1.15
CA LEU A 237 -31.31 -11.42 -2.28
C LEU A 237 -32.77 -11.20 -1.87
N GLN A 238 -33.57 -10.58 -2.74
CA GLN A 238 -34.93 -10.12 -2.41
C GLN A 238 -35.85 -11.29 -1.99
N ASP A 239 -35.67 -12.47 -2.60
CA ASP A 239 -36.62 -13.59 -2.44
C ASP A 239 -36.15 -14.71 -1.51
N ALA A 240 -34.88 -14.69 -1.02
CA ALA A 240 -34.31 -15.84 -0.31
C ALA A 240 -33.70 -15.51 1.05
N GLY A 241 -33.60 -14.24 1.46
CA GLY A 241 -32.91 -13.85 2.70
C GLY A 241 -31.41 -14.24 2.71
N ALA A 242 -30.90 -14.80 1.62
CA ALA A 242 -29.50 -15.18 1.47
C ALA A 242 -28.62 -13.95 1.16
N PRO A 243 -27.37 -13.89 1.63
CA PRO A 243 -26.46 -12.77 1.34
C PRO A 243 -26.18 -12.69 -0.16
N LYS A 244 -26.37 -11.49 -0.74
CA LYS A 244 -26.08 -11.26 -2.17
C LYS A 244 -24.58 -11.39 -2.41
N ALA A 245 -24.19 -12.27 -3.31
CA ALA A 245 -22.82 -12.52 -3.68
C ALA A 245 -22.52 -12.16 -5.13
N VAL A 246 -21.28 -11.79 -5.43
CA VAL A 246 -20.78 -11.58 -6.79
C VAL A 246 -19.46 -12.29 -6.99
N GLY A 247 -19.35 -13.07 -8.07
CA GLY A 247 -18.10 -13.67 -8.54
C GLY A 247 -17.40 -12.77 -9.55
N LEU A 248 -16.10 -12.62 -9.42
CA LEU A 248 -15.26 -11.84 -10.33
C LEU A 248 -14.18 -12.72 -10.95
N ASP A 249 -14.28 -12.95 -12.26
CA ASP A 249 -13.13 -13.42 -13.04
C ASP A 249 -12.22 -12.24 -13.39
N LEU A 250 -11.03 -12.23 -12.81
CA LEU A 250 -10.07 -11.15 -12.99
C LEU A 250 -9.40 -11.15 -14.37
N GLY A 251 -9.56 -12.22 -15.16
CA GLY A 251 -8.98 -12.34 -16.50
C GLY A 251 -9.45 -11.25 -17.46
N LEU A 252 -10.77 -10.99 -17.47
CA LEU A 252 -11.42 -9.93 -18.23
C LEU A 252 -12.35 -9.06 -17.39
N ALA A 253 -12.29 -9.20 -16.05
CA ALA A 253 -13.21 -8.56 -15.10
C ALA A 253 -14.69 -8.83 -15.49
N ALA A 254 -15.02 -10.10 -15.71
CA ALA A 254 -16.39 -10.53 -15.91
C ALA A 254 -17.06 -10.79 -14.56
N LEU A 255 -18.32 -10.38 -14.43
CA LEU A 255 -19.18 -10.67 -13.30
C LEU A 255 -20.08 -11.86 -13.63
N ASP A 256 -20.62 -12.50 -12.60
CA ASP A 256 -21.47 -13.69 -12.73
C ASP A 256 -22.85 -13.40 -13.34
N ASP A 257 -23.30 -12.13 -13.31
CA ASP A 257 -24.51 -11.65 -14.01
C ASP A 257 -24.31 -11.46 -15.53
N GLY A 258 -23.08 -11.59 -16.03
CA GLY A 258 -22.73 -11.40 -17.42
C GLY A 258 -22.15 -10.01 -17.74
N GLU A 259 -22.14 -9.08 -16.79
CA GLU A 259 -21.51 -7.78 -16.99
C GLU A 259 -19.99 -7.97 -17.22
N LYS A 260 -19.49 -7.40 -18.31
CA LYS A 260 -18.05 -7.29 -18.55
C LYS A 260 -17.60 -5.89 -18.20
N VAL A 261 -16.85 -5.78 -17.12
CA VAL A 261 -16.30 -4.50 -16.68
C VAL A 261 -15.22 -4.04 -17.65
N ASP A 262 -15.48 -2.95 -18.36
CA ASP A 262 -14.50 -2.40 -19.28
C ASP A 262 -13.31 -1.82 -18.52
N HIS A 263 -12.15 -2.35 -18.85
CA HIS A 263 -10.89 -1.87 -18.27
C HIS A 263 -10.26 -0.84 -19.21
N PRO A 264 -10.01 0.40 -18.76
CA PRO A 264 -9.42 1.44 -19.60
C PRO A 264 -7.97 1.07 -19.97
N ARG A 265 -7.74 0.35 -21.03
CA ARG A 265 -6.45 -0.15 -21.54
C ARG A 265 -5.46 0.99 -21.79
N LEU A 266 -5.07 1.67 -20.71
CA LEU A 266 -4.35 2.96 -20.75
C LEU A 266 -2.95 2.84 -21.33
N LEU A 267 -2.24 1.74 -21.06
CA LEU A 267 -0.94 1.49 -21.66
C LEU A 267 -1.06 1.25 -23.16
N LYS A 268 -2.17 0.66 -23.65
CA LYS A 268 -2.46 0.55 -25.08
C LYS A 268 -2.78 1.93 -25.66
N LYS A 269 -3.66 2.71 -25.01
CA LYS A 269 -4.08 4.06 -25.42
C LYS A 269 -2.89 5.03 -25.56
N TYR A 270 -2.00 5.03 -24.57
CA TYR A 270 -0.88 5.99 -24.51
C TYR A 270 0.45 5.39 -25.00
N GLY A 271 0.48 4.15 -25.48
CA GLY A 271 1.70 3.41 -25.81
C GLY A 271 2.57 4.11 -26.87
N ALA A 272 1.98 4.59 -27.96
CA ALA A 272 2.69 5.30 -29.03
C ALA A 272 3.32 6.61 -28.50
N ARG A 273 2.55 7.39 -27.72
CA ARG A 273 3.03 8.64 -27.10
C ARG A 273 4.17 8.37 -26.13
N LEU A 274 4.05 7.33 -25.29
CA LEU A 274 5.09 6.94 -24.35
C LEU A 274 6.37 6.54 -25.07
N ALA A 275 6.28 5.74 -26.13
CA ALA A 275 7.43 5.34 -26.95
C ALA A 275 8.11 6.56 -27.60
N GLY A 276 7.34 7.52 -28.13
CA GLY A 276 7.87 8.77 -28.67
C GLY A 276 8.66 9.58 -27.63
N LEU A 277 8.07 9.78 -26.44
CA LEU A 277 8.74 10.48 -25.35
C LEU A 277 10.01 9.75 -24.87
N GLN A 278 10.00 8.41 -24.83
CA GLN A 278 11.18 7.62 -24.47
C GLN A 278 12.29 7.76 -25.53
N ARG A 279 11.98 7.69 -26.82
CA ARG A 279 12.95 7.94 -27.90
C ARG A 279 13.55 9.35 -27.79
N ASN A 280 12.71 10.37 -27.54
CA ASN A 280 13.19 11.74 -27.33
C ASN A 280 14.14 11.83 -26.13
N LEU A 281 13.81 11.19 -25.00
CA LEU A 281 14.69 11.12 -23.83
C LEU A 281 16.04 10.49 -24.13
N HIS A 282 16.07 9.40 -24.90
CA HIS A 282 17.32 8.70 -25.26
C HIS A 282 18.28 9.54 -26.10
N ARG A 283 17.76 10.46 -26.91
CA ARG A 283 18.56 11.39 -27.76
C ARG A 283 19.17 12.56 -26.96
N LYS A 284 18.88 12.71 -25.66
CA LYS A 284 19.36 13.83 -24.85
C LYS A 284 20.54 13.42 -23.99
N ASP A 285 21.50 14.31 -23.82
CA ASP A 285 22.70 14.07 -23.04
C ASP A 285 22.40 13.83 -21.57
N ARG A 286 23.14 12.88 -20.97
CA ARG A 286 23.03 12.55 -19.55
C ARG A 286 23.46 13.76 -18.73
N GLY A 287 22.61 14.17 -17.75
CA GLY A 287 22.88 15.32 -16.87
C GLY A 287 22.35 16.65 -17.41
N SER A 288 21.94 16.76 -18.69
CA SER A 288 21.41 18.01 -19.22
C SER A 288 20.03 18.39 -18.65
N ARG A 289 19.77 19.69 -18.52
CA ARG A 289 18.46 20.23 -18.10
C ARG A 289 17.33 19.82 -19.08
N ILE A 290 17.65 19.69 -20.36
CA ILE A 290 16.68 19.27 -21.41
C ILE A 290 16.29 17.80 -21.19
N ARG A 291 17.24 16.94 -20.82
CA ARG A 291 16.94 15.55 -20.47
C ARG A 291 16.08 15.46 -19.23
N ASP A 292 16.27 16.30 -18.24
CA ASP A 292 15.45 16.31 -17.02
C ASP A 292 14.01 16.79 -17.33
N LYS A 293 13.82 17.76 -18.23
CA LYS A 293 12.51 18.15 -18.73
C LYS A 293 11.81 16.98 -19.44
N ALA A 294 12.50 16.29 -20.36
CA ALA A 294 11.95 15.12 -21.06
C ALA A 294 11.60 13.98 -20.09
N ARG A 295 12.43 13.74 -19.08
CA ARG A 295 12.13 12.76 -18.00
C ARG A 295 10.87 13.14 -17.21
N GLN A 296 10.66 14.43 -16.96
CA GLN A 296 9.49 14.94 -16.26
C GLN A 296 8.21 14.77 -17.10
N GLU A 297 8.28 14.96 -18.41
CA GLU A 297 7.13 14.72 -19.32
C GLU A 297 6.70 13.26 -19.30
N ILE A 298 7.64 12.32 -19.37
CA ILE A 298 7.37 10.88 -19.22
C ILE A 298 6.72 10.61 -17.86
N ALA A 299 7.25 11.20 -16.80
CA ALA A 299 6.71 11.03 -15.44
C ALA A 299 5.27 11.59 -15.32
N ARG A 300 4.96 12.70 -15.99
CA ARG A 300 3.60 13.27 -16.06
C ARG A 300 2.62 12.32 -16.75
N LEU A 301 3.04 11.70 -17.86
CA LEU A 301 2.20 10.74 -18.59
C LEU A 301 1.95 9.48 -17.75
N TYR A 302 2.98 8.93 -17.10
CA TYR A 302 2.79 7.80 -16.16
C TYR A 302 1.91 8.18 -14.98
N ALA A 303 2.01 9.40 -14.46
CA ALA A 303 1.16 9.87 -13.37
C ALA A 303 -0.32 9.97 -13.79
N LEU A 304 -0.59 10.47 -15.02
CA LEU A 304 -1.94 10.48 -15.59
C LEU A 304 -2.50 9.05 -15.71
N ILE A 305 -1.75 8.12 -16.30
CA ILE A 305 -2.15 6.72 -16.44
C ILE A 305 -2.45 6.10 -15.06
N ALA A 306 -1.60 6.35 -14.08
CA ALA A 306 -1.79 5.81 -12.72
C ALA A 306 -3.01 6.42 -12.00
N ASP A 307 -3.30 7.70 -12.22
CA ASP A 307 -4.44 8.38 -11.59
C ASP A 307 -5.77 7.89 -12.20
N VAL A 308 -5.89 7.85 -13.52
CA VAL A 308 -7.10 7.36 -14.23
C VAL A 308 -7.37 5.88 -13.84
N ARG A 309 -6.33 5.04 -13.82
CA ARG A 309 -6.46 3.64 -13.43
C ARG A 309 -6.94 3.48 -11.99
N ARG A 310 -6.37 4.28 -11.08
CA ARG A 310 -6.76 4.23 -9.66
C ARG A 310 -8.21 4.66 -9.48
N ASP A 311 -8.65 5.69 -10.19
CA ASP A 311 -10.00 6.22 -10.14
C ASP A 311 -10.99 5.17 -10.64
N ALA A 312 -10.76 4.58 -11.81
CA ALA A 312 -11.61 3.52 -12.35
C ALA A 312 -11.75 2.32 -11.39
N LEU A 313 -10.62 1.86 -10.82
CA LEU A 313 -10.65 0.78 -9.84
C LEU A 313 -11.34 1.17 -8.53
N ASP A 314 -11.21 2.42 -8.10
CA ASP A 314 -11.87 2.90 -6.89
C ASP A 314 -13.38 2.98 -7.06
N GLN A 315 -13.86 3.45 -8.21
CA GLN A 315 -15.27 3.47 -8.57
C GLN A 315 -15.84 2.05 -8.64
N LEU A 316 -15.18 1.14 -9.38
CA LEU A 316 -15.60 -0.26 -9.49
C LEU A 316 -15.71 -0.93 -8.13
N THR A 317 -14.63 -0.87 -7.34
CA THR A 317 -14.62 -1.55 -6.02
C THR A 317 -15.59 -0.94 -5.02
N THR A 318 -15.90 0.37 -5.16
CA THR A 318 -16.93 1.02 -4.33
C THR A 318 -18.32 0.53 -4.71
N ARG A 319 -18.61 0.42 -6.01
CA ARG A 319 -19.87 -0.13 -6.51
C ARG A 319 -20.07 -1.56 -6.01
N LEU A 320 -19.10 -2.44 -6.26
CA LEU A 320 -19.19 -3.86 -5.88
C LEU A 320 -19.44 -4.04 -4.37
N VAL A 321 -18.76 -3.27 -3.52
CA VAL A 321 -18.90 -3.36 -2.06
C VAL A 321 -20.26 -2.79 -1.59
N ARG A 322 -20.84 -1.83 -2.31
CA ARG A 322 -22.17 -1.31 -1.98
C ARG A 322 -23.29 -2.26 -2.37
N GLU A 323 -23.14 -2.93 -3.50
CA GLU A 323 -24.21 -3.74 -4.11
C GLU A 323 -24.21 -5.19 -3.64
N ASN A 324 -23.14 -5.67 -2.97
CA ASN A 324 -23.00 -7.06 -2.60
C ASN A 324 -22.54 -7.25 -1.17
N GLN A 325 -22.98 -8.31 -0.50
CA GLN A 325 -22.55 -8.73 0.82
C GLN A 325 -21.25 -9.53 0.77
N VAL A 326 -21.16 -10.41 -0.23
CA VAL A 326 -20.01 -11.30 -0.43
C VAL A 326 -19.39 -11.04 -1.80
N LEU A 327 -18.08 -10.85 -1.82
CA LEU A 327 -17.32 -10.65 -3.06
C LEU A 327 -16.34 -11.82 -3.20
N VAL A 328 -16.39 -12.49 -4.33
CA VAL A 328 -15.59 -13.69 -4.55
C VAL A 328 -14.59 -13.47 -5.67
N VAL A 329 -13.33 -13.83 -5.42
CA VAL A 329 -12.22 -13.70 -6.38
C VAL A 329 -11.33 -14.92 -6.35
N GLU A 330 -10.59 -15.16 -7.43
CA GLU A 330 -9.56 -16.19 -7.50
C GLU A 330 -8.25 -15.74 -6.82
N ASP A 331 -7.50 -16.67 -6.19
CA ASP A 331 -6.14 -16.41 -5.68
C ASP A 331 -5.12 -16.32 -6.81
N LEU A 332 -5.02 -15.14 -7.42
CA LEU A 332 -4.05 -14.90 -8.48
C LEU A 332 -2.67 -14.56 -7.93
N ALA A 333 -1.68 -15.40 -8.21
CA ALA A 333 -0.26 -15.09 -7.96
C ALA A 333 0.27 -14.06 -8.96
N VAL A 334 -0.23 -12.81 -8.91
CA VAL A 334 0.11 -11.75 -9.87
C VAL A 334 1.62 -11.58 -10.04
N ALA A 335 2.40 -11.67 -8.96
CA ALA A 335 3.86 -11.58 -9.01
C ALA A 335 4.50 -12.70 -9.84
N SER A 336 3.94 -13.90 -9.81
CA SER A 336 4.39 -15.03 -10.63
C SER A 336 3.95 -14.90 -12.08
N LEU A 337 2.73 -14.40 -12.31
CA LEU A 337 2.20 -14.18 -13.65
C LEU A 337 3.01 -13.16 -14.45
N VAL A 338 3.57 -12.12 -13.80
CA VAL A 338 4.36 -11.06 -14.46
C VAL A 338 5.87 -11.29 -14.43
N ARG A 339 6.35 -12.49 -14.08
CA ARG A 339 7.79 -12.80 -14.13
C ARG A 339 8.36 -12.53 -15.52
N SER A 340 9.62 -12.10 -15.54
CA SER A 340 10.34 -11.81 -16.77
C SER A 340 10.33 -13.02 -17.71
N PRO A 341 10.00 -12.83 -18.98
CA PRO A 341 9.98 -13.90 -19.96
C PRO A 341 11.39 -14.42 -20.24
N ARG A 342 11.52 -15.74 -20.37
CA ARG A 342 12.76 -16.43 -20.75
C ARG A 342 12.52 -17.23 -22.04
N GLY A 343 13.54 -17.37 -22.89
CA GLY A 343 13.51 -18.21 -24.09
C GLY A 343 12.61 -17.71 -25.24
N LYS A 344 12.18 -18.65 -26.08
CA LYS A 344 11.28 -18.44 -27.24
C LYS A 344 9.92 -17.92 -26.71
N GLY A 345 9.27 -16.97 -27.43
CA GLY A 345 7.99 -16.35 -26.99
C GLY A 345 8.13 -15.12 -26.08
N ARG A 346 9.34 -14.62 -25.84
CA ARG A 346 9.63 -13.44 -25.00
C ARG A 346 8.76 -12.21 -25.31
N ARG A 347 8.54 -11.91 -26.60
CA ARG A 347 7.70 -10.76 -27.04
C ARG A 347 6.22 -10.96 -26.64
N ARG A 348 5.68 -12.16 -26.88
CA ARG A 348 4.30 -12.56 -26.51
C ARG A 348 4.08 -12.43 -25.01
N LYS A 349 4.99 -12.98 -24.21
CA LYS A 349 4.94 -12.90 -22.74
C LYS A 349 5.06 -11.47 -22.22
N ALA A 350 5.92 -10.63 -22.83
CA ALA A 350 6.02 -9.22 -22.47
C ALA A 350 4.74 -8.43 -22.77
N GLY A 351 4.02 -8.80 -23.84
CA GLY A 351 2.69 -8.26 -24.16
C GLY A 351 1.68 -8.61 -23.08
N LEU A 352 1.60 -9.88 -22.71
CA LEU A 352 0.72 -10.37 -21.63
C LEU A 352 1.05 -9.68 -20.28
N ASN A 353 2.33 -9.62 -19.92
CA ASN A 353 2.74 -8.93 -18.69
C ASN A 353 2.30 -7.46 -18.66
N ARG A 354 2.38 -6.76 -19.80
CA ARG A 354 1.87 -5.38 -19.90
C ARG A 354 0.37 -5.30 -19.69
N ALA A 355 -0.41 -6.22 -20.25
CA ALA A 355 -1.86 -6.27 -20.07
C ALA A 355 -2.22 -6.53 -18.60
N ILE A 356 -1.59 -7.53 -17.95
CA ILE A 356 -1.79 -7.83 -16.53
C ILE A 356 -1.45 -6.63 -15.63
N LEU A 357 -0.32 -5.96 -15.90
CA LEU A 357 0.10 -4.77 -15.15
C LEU A 357 -0.82 -3.57 -15.43
N ASP A 358 -1.38 -3.47 -16.64
CA ASP A 358 -2.35 -2.43 -16.98
C ASP A 358 -3.68 -2.63 -16.26
N ALA A 359 -4.15 -3.86 -16.15
CA ALA A 359 -5.34 -4.24 -15.36
C ALA A 359 -5.17 -3.97 -13.86
N SER A 360 -3.93 -4.00 -13.35
CA SER A 360 -3.62 -3.69 -11.94
C SER A 360 -4.37 -4.52 -10.90
N TRP A 361 -4.57 -5.81 -11.15
CA TRP A 361 -5.29 -6.75 -10.27
C TRP A 361 -4.85 -6.69 -8.81
N GLY A 362 -3.54 -6.57 -8.54
CA GLY A 362 -3.06 -6.41 -7.17
C GLY A 362 -3.53 -5.12 -6.48
N THR A 363 -3.94 -4.09 -7.24
CA THR A 363 -4.56 -2.88 -6.68
C THR A 363 -6.03 -3.12 -6.43
N LEU A 364 -6.74 -3.77 -7.34
CA LEU A 364 -8.13 -4.19 -7.21
C LEU A 364 -8.32 -5.03 -5.94
N LEU A 365 -7.60 -6.14 -5.81
CA LEU A 365 -7.68 -7.03 -4.64
C LEU A 365 -7.42 -6.28 -3.32
N ARG A 366 -6.41 -5.43 -3.27
CA ARG A 366 -6.14 -4.63 -2.07
C ARG A 366 -7.26 -3.64 -1.77
N GLN A 367 -7.89 -3.04 -2.81
CA GLN A 367 -9.03 -2.14 -2.61
C GLN A 367 -10.25 -2.89 -2.11
N LEU A 368 -10.57 -4.05 -2.67
CA LEU A 368 -11.65 -4.90 -2.18
C LEU A 368 -11.40 -5.31 -0.72
N GLN A 369 -10.20 -5.80 -0.39
CA GLN A 369 -9.87 -6.25 0.95
C GLN A 369 -10.10 -5.19 2.02
N TYR A 370 -9.58 -3.96 1.84
CA TYR A 370 -9.79 -2.94 2.88
C TYR A 370 -11.20 -2.35 2.86
N LYS A 371 -11.87 -2.28 1.69
CA LYS A 371 -13.25 -1.80 1.62
C LYS A 371 -14.22 -2.80 2.24
N CYS A 372 -14.05 -4.09 2.02
CA CYS A 372 -14.84 -5.12 2.71
C CYS A 372 -14.68 -5.00 4.22
N ALA A 373 -13.44 -4.86 4.71
CA ALA A 373 -13.18 -4.66 6.13
C ALA A 373 -13.79 -3.35 6.70
N TRP A 374 -13.89 -2.28 5.90
CA TRP A 374 -14.47 -1.02 6.33
C TRP A 374 -16.00 -1.06 6.37
N TYR A 375 -16.60 -1.69 5.40
CA TYR A 375 -18.05 -1.60 5.16
C TYR A 375 -18.83 -2.84 5.59
N GLY A 376 -18.22 -3.75 6.36
CA GLY A 376 -18.93 -4.94 6.86
C GLY A 376 -19.28 -5.94 5.76
N ARG A 377 -18.39 -6.11 4.77
CA ARG A 377 -18.49 -7.09 3.70
C ARG A 377 -17.47 -8.19 3.86
N THR A 378 -17.69 -9.31 3.21
CA THR A 378 -16.74 -10.43 3.17
C THR A 378 -16.13 -10.55 1.79
N LEU A 379 -14.80 -10.56 1.70
CA LEU A 379 -14.05 -10.96 0.51
C LEU A 379 -13.65 -12.43 0.65
N VAL A 380 -14.12 -13.27 -0.25
CA VAL A 380 -13.72 -14.67 -0.32
C VAL A 380 -12.72 -14.87 -1.45
N VAL A 381 -11.59 -15.50 -1.14
CA VAL A 381 -10.52 -15.80 -2.09
C VAL A 381 -10.49 -17.29 -2.30
N VAL A 382 -11.01 -17.75 -3.45
CA VAL A 382 -11.07 -19.15 -3.86
C VAL A 382 -9.68 -19.67 -4.22
N GLY A 383 -9.43 -20.92 -3.96
CA GLY A 383 -8.12 -21.56 -4.20
C GLY A 383 -7.71 -21.49 -5.68
N ARG A 384 -6.41 -21.28 -5.90
CA ARG A 384 -5.80 -21.10 -7.24
C ARG A 384 -6.04 -22.25 -8.22
N PHE A 385 -6.22 -23.45 -7.71
CA PHE A 385 -6.39 -24.65 -8.52
C PHE A 385 -7.85 -25.04 -8.76
N PHE A 386 -8.78 -24.22 -8.26
CA PHE A 386 -10.19 -24.42 -8.54
C PHE A 386 -10.46 -24.29 -10.05
N PRO A 387 -11.11 -25.28 -10.70
CA PRO A 387 -11.24 -25.32 -12.16
C PRO A 387 -12.35 -24.40 -12.69
N SER A 388 -12.40 -23.15 -12.28
CA SER A 388 -13.47 -22.19 -12.57
C SER A 388 -13.83 -22.08 -14.05
N THR A 389 -12.83 -22.11 -14.96
CA THR A 389 -13.04 -21.98 -16.41
C THR A 389 -13.43 -23.30 -17.10
N ARG A 390 -13.28 -24.46 -16.43
CA ARG A 390 -13.50 -25.79 -16.99
C ARG A 390 -14.77 -26.47 -16.45
N ARG A 391 -15.21 -26.02 -15.29
CA ARG A 391 -16.43 -26.53 -14.64
C ARG A 391 -17.64 -25.86 -15.29
N CYS A 392 -18.67 -26.65 -15.61
CA CYS A 392 -19.95 -26.12 -16.06
C CYS A 392 -20.70 -25.49 -14.87
N SER A 393 -21.11 -24.25 -14.96
CA SER A 393 -21.90 -23.61 -13.91
C SER A 393 -23.35 -24.07 -13.85
N GLY A 394 -23.83 -24.85 -14.86
CA GLY A 394 -25.18 -25.40 -14.86
C GLY A 394 -25.25 -26.75 -14.17
N CYS A 395 -24.34 -27.69 -14.49
CA CYS A 395 -24.40 -29.07 -13.99
C CYS A 395 -23.21 -29.51 -13.14
N GLY A 396 -22.18 -28.67 -13.00
CA GLY A 396 -20.98 -28.98 -12.21
C GLY A 396 -19.97 -29.91 -12.92
N ALA A 397 -20.26 -30.48 -14.08
CA ALA A 397 -19.33 -31.34 -14.83
C ALA A 397 -18.05 -30.56 -15.20
N THR A 398 -16.89 -31.20 -15.07
CA THR A 398 -15.60 -30.63 -15.43
C THR A 398 -15.15 -31.15 -16.79
N GLY A 399 -15.07 -30.26 -17.76
CA GLY A 399 -14.62 -30.55 -19.12
C GLY A 399 -13.09 -30.49 -19.32
N PRO A 400 -12.63 -30.73 -20.56
CA PRO A 400 -11.21 -30.60 -20.92
C PRO A 400 -10.72 -29.17 -20.83
N LYS A 401 -9.42 -29.01 -20.86
CA LYS A 401 -8.80 -27.67 -20.87
C LYS A 401 -9.01 -27.01 -22.24
N LEU A 402 -9.77 -25.94 -22.28
CA LEU A 402 -10.02 -25.16 -23.47
C LEU A 402 -8.78 -24.29 -23.83
N ASP A 403 -8.56 -24.10 -25.15
CA ASP A 403 -7.57 -23.11 -25.60
C ASP A 403 -7.94 -21.69 -25.14
N LEU A 404 -6.94 -20.84 -24.98
CA LEU A 404 -7.15 -19.47 -24.51
C LEU A 404 -7.92 -18.59 -25.50
N SER A 405 -8.01 -19.00 -26.76
CA SER A 405 -8.78 -18.31 -27.82
C SER A 405 -10.27 -18.62 -27.77
N VAL A 406 -10.65 -19.76 -27.18
CA VAL A 406 -12.06 -20.20 -27.06
C VAL A 406 -12.77 -19.34 -26.02
N ARG A 407 -13.79 -18.60 -26.46
CA ARG A 407 -14.59 -17.70 -25.59
C ARG A 407 -15.97 -18.27 -25.27
N GLY A 408 -16.56 -19.04 -26.18
CA GLY A 408 -17.81 -19.76 -25.98
C GLY A 408 -17.59 -21.26 -26.08
N TRP A 409 -18.32 -22.03 -25.29
CA TRP A 409 -18.28 -23.50 -25.32
C TRP A 409 -19.61 -24.11 -24.87
N SER A 410 -19.88 -25.31 -25.31
CA SER A 410 -21.05 -26.11 -24.90
C SER A 410 -20.60 -27.20 -23.93
N CYS A 411 -21.41 -27.46 -22.91
CA CYS A 411 -21.16 -28.53 -21.95
C CYS A 411 -21.59 -29.87 -22.50
N ASP A 412 -20.70 -30.87 -22.58
CA ASP A 412 -21.03 -32.22 -23.04
C ASP A 412 -22.00 -32.96 -22.08
N GLY A 413 -22.03 -32.54 -20.80
CA GLY A 413 -22.89 -33.21 -19.79
C GLY A 413 -24.34 -32.72 -19.78
N CYS A 414 -24.60 -31.44 -20.08
CA CYS A 414 -25.98 -30.89 -20.02
C CYS A 414 -26.37 -30.01 -21.22
N GLY A 415 -25.53 -29.88 -22.23
CA GLY A 415 -25.79 -29.09 -23.43
C GLY A 415 -25.78 -27.59 -23.26
N ALA A 416 -25.59 -27.08 -22.05
CA ALA A 416 -25.60 -25.63 -21.78
C ALA A 416 -24.47 -24.92 -22.52
N VAL A 417 -24.80 -23.77 -23.14
CA VAL A 417 -23.83 -22.92 -23.84
C VAL A 417 -23.33 -21.82 -22.89
N HIS A 418 -22.04 -21.68 -22.79
CA HIS A 418 -21.39 -20.76 -21.85
C HIS A 418 -20.51 -19.75 -22.55
N ASP A 419 -20.58 -18.48 -22.11
CA ASP A 419 -19.43 -17.57 -22.20
C ASP A 419 -18.41 -18.01 -21.13
N ARG A 420 -17.18 -18.24 -21.55
CA ARG A 420 -16.14 -18.79 -20.68
C ARG A 420 -15.87 -17.98 -19.41
N ASP A 421 -15.83 -16.65 -19.57
CA ASP A 421 -15.46 -15.74 -18.50
C ASP A 421 -16.62 -15.54 -17.51
N VAL A 422 -17.86 -15.46 -18.02
CA VAL A 422 -19.09 -15.44 -17.21
C VAL A 422 -19.28 -16.76 -16.47
N ASN A 423 -19.06 -17.90 -17.15
CA ASN A 423 -19.11 -19.22 -16.50
C ASN A 423 -18.09 -19.32 -15.36
N ALA A 424 -16.86 -18.83 -15.58
CA ALA A 424 -15.84 -18.81 -14.53
C ALA A 424 -16.26 -17.94 -13.33
N ALA A 425 -16.85 -16.78 -13.58
CA ALA A 425 -17.35 -15.90 -12.53
C ALA A 425 -18.48 -16.53 -11.71
N ARG A 426 -19.42 -17.26 -12.36
CA ARG A 426 -20.48 -18.03 -11.71
C ARG A 426 -19.91 -19.15 -10.83
N ASN A 427 -18.97 -19.94 -11.36
CA ASN A 427 -18.32 -20.99 -10.60
C ASN A 427 -17.53 -20.45 -9.40
N LEU A 428 -16.89 -19.29 -9.55
CA LEU A 428 -16.21 -18.62 -8.42
C LEU A 428 -17.22 -18.18 -7.37
N ARG A 429 -18.36 -17.56 -7.77
CA ARG A 429 -19.42 -17.17 -6.85
C ARG A 429 -19.92 -18.36 -6.03
N ASP A 430 -20.27 -19.45 -6.69
CA ASP A 430 -20.86 -20.62 -6.08
C ASP A 430 -19.87 -21.31 -5.11
N GLU A 431 -18.62 -21.48 -5.50
CA GLU A 431 -17.57 -21.98 -4.60
C GLU A 431 -17.29 -21.03 -3.44
N GLY A 432 -17.29 -19.72 -3.71
CA GLY A 432 -17.10 -18.70 -2.67
C GLY A 432 -18.24 -18.69 -1.66
N MET A 433 -19.47 -18.90 -2.09
CA MET A 433 -20.63 -19.03 -1.20
C MET A 433 -20.55 -20.30 -0.37
N ARG A 434 -20.16 -21.44 -0.96
CA ARG A 434 -19.90 -22.67 -0.20
C ARG A 434 -18.87 -22.45 0.92
N LEU A 435 -17.75 -21.77 0.62
CA LEU A 435 -16.72 -21.43 1.63
C LEU A 435 -17.25 -20.46 2.68
N TYR A 436 -18.06 -19.49 2.29
CA TYR A 436 -18.69 -18.53 3.20
C TYR A 436 -19.61 -19.25 4.20
N GLU A 437 -20.46 -20.14 3.73
CA GLU A 437 -21.41 -20.92 4.54
C GLU A 437 -20.69 -21.85 5.52
N LEU A 438 -19.63 -22.52 5.06
CA LEU A 438 -18.79 -23.35 5.94
C LEU A 438 -18.17 -22.53 7.11
N VAL A 439 -17.69 -21.32 6.82
CA VAL A 439 -17.18 -20.44 7.87
C VAL A 439 -18.30 -19.96 8.78
N ALA A 440 -19.47 -19.62 8.22
CA ALA A 440 -20.62 -19.20 9.00
C ALA A 440 -21.09 -20.27 9.98
N ALA A 441 -21.15 -21.52 9.53
CA ALA A 441 -21.52 -22.68 10.36
C ALA A 441 -20.50 -22.99 11.47
N ALA A 442 -19.23 -22.69 11.23
CA ALA A 442 -18.15 -22.89 12.21
C ALA A 442 -18.00 -21.73 13.23
N LEU A 443 -18.68 -20.59 13.01
CA LEU A 443 -18.57 -19.44 13.89
C LEU A 443 -19.44 -19.63 15.14
N PRO A 444 -18.90 -19.27 16.34
CA PRO A 444 -19.71 -19.20 17.56
C PRO A 444 -20.89 -18.22 17.41
N PRO A 445 -22.02 -18.47 18.07
CA PRO A 445 -23.17 -17.57 18.07
C PRO A 445 -22.78 -16.13 18.41
N GLY A 446 -23.30 -15.16 17.65
CA GLY A 446 -23.04 -13.72 17.87
C GLY A 446 -21.69 -13.20 17.34
N ARG A 447 -20.86 -14.05 16.77
CA ARG A 447 -19.58 -13.59 16.17
C ARG A 447 -19.82 -13.12 14.73
N ALA A 448 -19.32 -11.92 14.42
CA ALA A 448 -19.40 -11.35 13.08
C ALA A 448 -18.53 -12.15 12.07
N MET A 449 -19.01 -12.24 10.83
CA MET A 449 -18.27 -12.82 9.71
C MET A 449 -16.94 -12.11 9.49
N PRO A 450 -15.84 -12.84 9.21
CA PRO A 450 -14.57 -12.23 8.89
C PRO A 450 -14.67 -11.45 7.57
N SER A 451 -13.98 -10.32 7.48
CA SER A 451 -13.95 -9.51 6.26
C SER A 451 -13.10 -10.11 5.14
N LEU A 452 -12.37 -11.20 5.42
CA LEU A 452 -11.54 -11.94 4.48
C LEU A 452 -11.58 -13.42 4.82
N ILE A 453 -11.92 -14.24 3.83
CA ILE A 453 -11.85 -15.71 3.87
C ILE A 453 -10.89 -16.14 2.76
N ARG A 454 -9.94 -17.00 3.06
CA ARG A 454 -9.03 -17.59 2.08
C ARG A 454 -9.12 -19.10 2.14
N ALA A 455 -9.41 -19.74 1.01
CA ALA A 455 -9.41 -21.20 0.93
C ALA A 455 -8.06 -21.81 1.38
N SER A 456 -6.95 -21.14 1.06
CA SER A 456 -5.60 -21.62 1.44
C SER A 456 -5.27 -21.52 2.95
N GLU A 457 -6.11 -20.85 3.74
CA GLU A 457 -5.95 -20.68 5.20
C GLU A 457 -6.99 -21.52 5.98
N MET A 458 -7.87 -22.24 5.28
CA MET A 458 -8.86 -23.12 5.92
C MET A 458 -8.23 -24.48 6.22
N PRO A 459 -8.55 -25.10 7.36
CA PRO A 459 -8.11 -26.46 7.67
C PRO A 459 -8.61 -27.47 6.61
N ASP A 460 -7.77 -28.45 6.27
CA ASP A 460 -8.12 -29.47 5.24
C ASP A 460 -9.43 -30.21 5.56
N VAL A 461 -9.76 -30.38 6.83
CA VAL A 461 -11.03 -30.97 7.28
C VAL A 461 -12.26 -30.17 6.84
N VAL A 462 -12.14 -28.86 6.66
CA VAL A 462 -13.22 -27.96 6.22
C VAL A 462 -13.36 -27.95 4.70
N LEU A 463 -12.29 -28.29 3.98
CA LEU A 463 -12.29 -28.31 2.52
C LEU A 463 -12.74 -29.65 1.93
N ALA A 464 -12.82 -30.72 2.75
CA ALA A 464 -13.17 -32.08 2.36
C ALA A 464 -14.69 -32.36 2.41
N VAL A 465 -15.50 -31.45 2.91
CA VAL A 465 -16.95 -31.45 2.93
C VAL A 465 -17.49 -30.64 1.75
#